data_8f822739e734c377accc445c4019c00d
#
_entry.id   8f822739e734c377accc445c4019c00d
#
_cell.length_a   1.000
_cell.length_b   1.000
_cell.length_c   1.000
_cell.angle_alpha   90.00
_cell.angle_beta   90.00
_cell.angle_gamma   90.00
#
_symmetry.space_group_name_H-M   'P 1'
#
loop_
_entity.id
_entity.type
_entity.pdbx_description
1 polymer ?
#
loop_
_entity_poly.entity_id
_entity_poly.type
_entity_poly.pdbx_seq_one_letter_code
_entity_poly.pdbx_strand_id
1 'polypeptide(L)'
;MNTKKLSDTLKAFTFIFIMSVMTACNTNNKNESNNTSTEVSKTKSANETVPDSIVQFLITSAATDFRAHRPPTPIDFRNLEIGYLLSPTNEKQYLLCGEFLPKEKAEKNEWETFATIKTSGYEHYLGGSKSLSYCQDAIKVLTNGNTLSTELKNKLDKLKIEK
;
A
#
# COMPACT_ATOMS: atom_id res chain seq x y z
N MET A 1 33.39 44.43 -2.79
CA MET A 1 32.54 45.57 -2.32
C MET A 1 31.10 45.26 -2.74
N ASN A 2 30.30 44.89 -1.83
CA ASN A 2 28.95 45.35 -1.51
C ASN A 2 28.24 44.34 -0.62
N THR A 3 28.26 44.66 0.64
CA THR A 3 27.41 44.10 1.70
C THR A 3 26.04 44.77 1.65
N LYS A 4 24.95 44.01 1.71
CA LYS A 4 23.61 44.46 2.17
C LYS A 4 22.90 43.24 2.72
N LYS A 5 22.84 43.19 3.98
CA LYS A 5 21.92 43.71 5.00
C LYS A 5 20.80 42.71 5.32
N LEU A 6 21.00 42.14 6.44
CA LEU A 6 20.09 41.56 7.44
C LEU A 6 18.73 42.28 7.48
N SER A 7 17.66 41.53 7.58
CA SER A 7 16.40 42.00 8.16
C SER A 7 15.75 40.87 8.97
N ASP A 8 15.89 41.00 10.28
CA ASP A 8 15.15 40.27 11.30
C ASP A 8 13.68 40.65 11.26
N THR A 9 12.82 39.69 11.27
CA THR A 9 11.43 39.87 11.76
C THR A 9 11.02 38.67 12.59
N LEU A 10 11.39 38.80 13.86
CA LEU A 10 10.89 38.04 15.00
C LEU A 10 9.38 38.35 15.16
N LYS A 11 8.50 37.42 14.86
CA LYS A 11 7.09 37.49 15.26
C LYS A 11 6.81 36.42 16.31
N ALA A 12 6.78 36.94 17.54
CA ALA A 12 6.28 36.21 18.72
C ALA A 12 4.79 35.88 18.54
N PHE A 13 4.44 34.61 18.49
CA PHE A 13 3.06 34.16 18.64
C PHE A 13 2.83 33.72 20.07
N THR A 14 2.05 34.54 20.76
CA THR A 14 1.54 34.34 22.10
C THR A 14 0.53 33.18 22.09
N PHE A 15 0.87 32.06 22.73
CA PHE A 15 -0.07 30.95 22.97
C PHE A 15 -0.94 31.29 24.17
N ILE A 16 -2.23 31.50 23.92
CA ILE A 16 -3.26 31.60 24.96
C ILE A 16 -3.68 30.16 25.33
N PHE A 17 -3.33 29.78 26.55
CA PHE A 17 -3.73 28.53 27.19
C PHE A 17 -5.13 28.70 27.77
N ILE A 18 -6.15 28.11 27.18
CA ILE A 18 -7.50 28.00 27.74
C ILE A 18 -7.61 26.67 28.47
N MET A 19 -7.50 26.72 29.78
CA MET A 19 -7.85 25.59 30.66
C MET A 19 -9.37 25.48 30.76
N SER A 20 -9.94 24.43 30.17
CA SER A 20 -11.32 24.03 30.42
C SER A 20 -11.34 22.96 31.49
N VAL A 21 -11.89 23.34 32.65
CA VAL A 21 -12.19 22.47 33.78
C VAL A 21 -13.43 21.66 33.43
N MET A 22 -13.32 20.34 33.34
CA MET A 22 -14.45 19.43 33.20
C MET A 22 -14.82 18.85 34.58
N THR A 23 -15.96 19.29 35.09
CA THR A 23 -16.63 18.76 36.28
C THR A 23 -17.12 17.33 36.03
N ALA A 24 -16.74 16.44 36.91
CA ALA A 24 -17.24 15.08 36.99
C ALA A 24 -18.68 15.07 37.52
N CYS A 25 -19.63 14.51 36.78
CA CYS A 25 -20.89 14.04 37.30
C CYS A 25 -20.88 12.51 37.28
N ASN A 26 -20.83 11.98 38.52
CA ASN A 26 -21.05 10.58 38.82
C ASN A 26 -22.55 10.35 38.90
N THR A 27 -23.12 9.51 38.05
CA THR A 27 -24.48 8.99 38.24
C THR A 27 -24.47 7.50 37.91
N ASN A 28 -24.53 6.70 38.96
CA ASN A 28 -24.84 5.27 38.88
C ASN A 28 -26.23 5.10 38.29
N ASN A 29 -26.32 4.47 37.12
CA ASN A 29 -27.52 3.78 36.69
C ASN A 29 -27.16 2.48 35.98
N LYS A 30 -27.49 1.39 36.69
CA LYS A 30 -27.53 0.03 36.16
C LYS A 30 -28.61 -0.02 35.09
N ASN A 31 -28.26 -0.17 33.85
CA ASN A 31 -29.09 -0.78 32.82
C ASN A 31 -28.21 -1.52 31.86
N GLU A 32 -28.38 -2.79 31.89
CA GLU A 32 -27.92 -3.78 30.93
C GLU A 32 -28.45 -3.40 29.55
N SER A 33 -27.55 -2.98 28.65
CA SER A 33 -27.84 -2.83 27.22
C SER A 33 -26.63 -3.31 26.44
N ASN A 34 -26.84 -4.40 25.76
CA ASN A 34 -25.92 -5.02 24.81
C ASN A 34 -25.38 -3.96 23.80
N ASN A 35 -24.23 -3.40 24.03
CA ASN A 35 -23.45 -2.75 23.01
C ASN A 35 -22.63 -3.83 22.27
N THR A 36 -23.22 -4.37 21.24
CA THR A 36 -22.50 -5.06 20.16
C THR A 36 -21.58 -4.04 19.53
N SER A 37 -20.37 -3.94 20.05
CA SER A 37 -19.24 -3.36 19.35
C SER A 37 -19.03 -4.25 18.13
N THR A 38 -19.45 -3.78 16.96
CA THR A 38 -19.14 -4.43 15.69
C THR A 38 -17.66 -4.21 15.44
N GLU A 39 -16.82 -5.03 16.06
CA GLU A 39 -15.49 -5.31 15.51
C GLU A 39 -15.75 -5.85 14.11
N VAL A 40 -15.41 -5.04 13.11
CA VAL A 40 -15.28 -5.51 11.74
C VAL A 40 -14.13 -6.51 11.76
N SER A 41 -14.46 -7.74 12.14
CA SER A 41 -13.59 -8.88 12.01
C SER A 41 -13.20 -8.95 10.54
N LYS A 42 -11.93 -8.70 10.22
CA LYS A 42 -11.31 -9.00 8.92
C LYS A 42 -11.37 -10.52 8.74
N THR A 43 -12.55 -11.04 8.45
CA THR A 43 -12.76 -12.46 8.20
C THR A 43 -12.04 -12.78 6.90
N LYS A 44 -10.90 -13.43 7.03
CA LYS A 44 -10.15 -14.04 5.94
C LYS A 44 -11.11 -14.97 5.20
N SER A 45 -11.63 -14.54 4.05
CA SER A 45 -12.44 -15.36 3.17
C SER A 45 -11.55 -16.44 2.55
N ALA A 46 -11.48 -17.59 3.21
CA ALA A 46 -10.57 -18.68 2.88
C ALA A 46 -10.92 -19.43 1.58
N ASN A 47 -12.03 -19.08 0.90
CA ASN A 47 -12.54 -19.78 -0.28
C ASN A 47 -12.86 -18.88 -1.46
N GLU A 48 -12.40 -17.62 -1.45
CA GLU A 48 -12.64 -16.74 -2.58
C GLU A 48 -11.53 -16.93 -3.63
N THR A 49 -11.93 -17.34 -4.84
CA THR A 49 -11.02 -17.45 -5.98
C THR A 49 -11.03 -16.15 -6.78
N VAL A 50 -9.84 -15.63 -7.08
CA VAL A 50 -9.69 -14.50 -7.98
C VAL A 50 -9.78 -15.00 -9.42
N PRO A 51 -10.54 -14.35 -10.31
CA PRO A 51 -10.56 -14.73 -11.73
C PRO A 51 -9.15 -14.63 -12.34
N ASP A 52 -8.75 -15.63 -13.13
CA ASP A 52 -7.44 -15.67 -13.79
C ASP A 52 -7.17 -14.42 -14.62
N SER A 53 -8.20 -13.87 -15.26
CA SER A 53 -8.10 -12.63 -16.03
C SER A 53 -7.64 -11.42 -15.19
N ILE A 54 -8.03 -11.36 -13.92
CA ILE A 54 -7.58 -10.33 -12.97
C ILE A 54 -6.12 -10.58 -12.59
N VAL A 55 -5.75 -11.84 -12.29
CA VAL A 55 -4.37 -12.22 -11.98
C VAL A 55 -3.45 -11.82 -13.13
N GLN A 56 -3.77 -12.23 -14.35
CA GLN A 56 -3.00 -11.94 -15.55
C GLN A 56 -2.92 -10.44 -15.85
N PHE A 57 -4.00 -9.72 -15.63
CA PHE A 57 -4.01 -8.26 -15.76
C PHE A 57 -3.01 -7.60 -14.81
N LEU A 58 -3.05 -7.96 -13.53
CA LEU A 58 -2.19 -7.37 -12.49
C LEU A 58 -0.70 -7.70 -12.75
N ILE A 59 -0.39 -8.95 -13.06
CA ILE A 59 0.97 -9.40 -13.41
C ILE A 59 1.50 -8.66 -14.65
N THR A 60 0.68 -8.54 -15.69
CA THR A 60 1.07 -7.87 -16.93
C THR A 60 1.28 -6.37 -16.72
N SER A 61 0.39 -5.72 -15.96
CA SER A 61 0.50 -4.30 -15.62
C SER A 61 1.76 -4.03 -14.80
N ALA A 62 2.03 -4.84 -13.78
CA ALA A 62 3.25 -4.74 -12.97
C ALA A 62 4.51 -4.90 -13.83
N ALA A 63 4.58 -5.95 -14.66
CA ALA A 63 5.73 -6.19 -15.53
C ALA A 63 5.95 -5.04 -16.53
N THR A 64 4.87 -4.49 -17.10
CA THR A 64 4.93 -3.36 -18.03
C THR A 64 5.49 -2.12 -17.34
N ASP A 65 5.03 -1.84 -16.13
CA ASP A 65 5.47 -0.68 -15.36
C ASP A 65 6.93 -0.80 -14.94
N PHE A 66 7.34 -1.95 -14.40
CA PHE A 66 8.74 -2.22 -14.07
C PHE A 66 9.68 -2.14 -15.29
N ARG A 67 9.19 -2.50 -16.49
CA ARG A 67 9.97 -2.30 -17.74
C ARG A 67 10.10 -0.82 -18.11
N ALA A 68 9.04 -0.04 -17.93
CA ALA A 68 8.98 1.38 -18.34
C ALA A 68 9.81 2.27 -17.42
N HIS A 69 9.89 1.94 -16.14
CA HIS A 69 10.60 2.73 -15.14
C HIS A 69 12.12 2.52 -15.23
N ARG A 70 12.83 3.61 -15.21
CA ARG A 70 14.29 3.66 -15.12
C ARG A 70 14.63 4.15 -13.72
N PRO A 71 15.66 3.61 -13.16
CA PRO A 71 15.59 2.70 -12.05
C PRO A 71 14.36 3.01 -11.15
N PRO A 72 13.93 2.08 -10.30
CA PRO A 72 14.63 0.85 -9.93
C PRO A 72 14.39 -0.27 -10.96
N THR A 73 15.46 -0.96 -11.36
CA THR A 73 15.38 -2.15 -12.22
C THR A 73 15.29 -3.39 -11.33
N PRO A 74 14.15 -4.08 -11.27
CA PRO A 74 14.03 -5.28 -10.45
C PRO A 74 14.83 -6.42 -11.05
N ILE A 75 15.52 -7.18 -10.19
CA ILE A 75 16.22 -8.40 -10.53
C ILE A 75 15.52 -9.64 -9.97
N ASP A 76 14.73 -9.46 -8.92
CA ASP A 76 13.95 -10.54 -8.31
C ASP A 76 12.70 -10.03 -7.59
N PHE A 77 11.77 -10.96 -7.31
CA PHE A 77 10.50 -10.71 -6.64
C PHE A 77 10.23 -11.77 -5.59
N ARG A 78 9.58 -11.36 -4.48
CA ARG A 78 9.16 -12.29 -3.41
C ARG A 78 7.88 -11.81 -2.72
N ASN A 79 7.28 -12.71 -1.93
CA ASN A 79 6.11 -12.42 -1.08
C ASN A 79 4.94 -11.81 -1.86
N LEU A 80 4.74 -12.24 -3.13
CA LEU A 80 3.63 -11.73 -3.91
C LEU A 80 2.30 -12.30 -3.43
N GLU A 81 1.33 -11.41 -3.28
CA GLU A 81 -0.01 -11.71 -2.83
C GLU A 81 -1.02 -10.94 -3.66
N ILE A 82 -2.17 -11.54 -3.91
CA ILE A 82 -3.32 -10.85 -4.47
C ILE A 82 -4.36 -10.64 -3.38
N GLY A 83 -4.91 -9.44 -3.34
CA GLY A 83 -5.97 -9.03 -2.46
C GLY A 83 -6.93 -8.09 -3.13
N TYR A 84 -7.84 -7.52 -2.36
CA TYR A 84 -8.70 -6.45 -2.81
C TYR A 84 -8.97 -5.44 -1.68
N LEU A 85 -9.25 -4.22 -2.08
CA LEU A 85 -9.82 -3.18 -1.23
C LEU A 85 -11.31 -3.05 -1.54
N LEU A 86 -12.10 -2.64 -0.56
CA LEU A 86 -13.49 -2.30 -0.80
C LEU A 86 -13.62 -0.80 -1.02
N SER A 87 -14.25 -0.41 -2.11
CA SER A 87 -14.63 0.98 -2.35
C SER A 87 -15.77 1.39 -1.41
N PRO A 88 -16.09 2.70 -1.28
CA PRO A 88 -17.26 3.16 -0.55
C PRO A 88 -18.60 2.58 -1.07
N THR A 89 -18.63 2.17 -2.34
CA THR A 89 -19.76 1.48 -2.99
C THR A 89 -19.73 -0.04 -2.82
N ASN A 90 -18.81 -0.55 -1.98
CA ASN A 90 -18.59 -1.98 -1.71
C ASN A 90 -18.13 -2.80 -2.93
N GLU A 91 -17.56 -2.15 -3.92
CA GLU A 91 -16.95 -2.80 -5.08
C GLU A 91 -15.51 -3.23 -4.76
N LYS A 92 -15.11 -4.39 -5.27
CA LYS A 92 -13.75 -4.90 -5.09
C LYS A 92 -12.78 -4.27 -6.06
N GLN A 93 -11.77 -3.62 -5.52
CA GLN A 93 -10.62 -3.11 -6.26
C GLN A 93 -9.43 -4.05 -6.02
N TYR A 94 -9.15 -4.92 -6.98
CA TYR A 94 -8.08 -5.90 -6.86
C TYR A 94 -6.70 -5.27 -6.97
N LEU A 95 -5.74 -5.84 -6.21
CA LEU A 95 -4.35 -5.41 -6.23
C LEU A 95 -3.39 -6.60 -6.07
N LEU A 96 -2.21 -6.43 -6.68
CA LEU A 96 -1.04 -7.28 -6.49
C LEU A 96 -0.06 -6.55 -5.57
N CYS A 97 0.28 -7.16 -4.47
CA CYS A 97 1.29 -6.69 -3.52
C CYS A 97 2.51 -7.60 -3.53
N GLY A 98 3.65 -7.05 -3.18
CA GLY A 98 4.86 -7.84 -3.02
C GLY A 98 6.08 -7.00 -2.73
N GLU A 99 7.23 -7.67 -2.81
CA GLU A 99 8.54 -7.04 -2.69
C GLU A 99 9.37 -7.34 -3.94
N PHE A 100 10.18 -6.37 -4.34
CA PHE A 100 11.15 -6.52 -5.41
C PHE A 100 12.54 -6.13 -4.92
N LEU A 101 13.57 -6.75 -5.49
CA LEU A 101 14.95 -6.41 -5.22
C LEU A 101 15.48 -5.52 -6.35
N PRO A 102 15.70 -4.21 -6.09
CA PRO A 102 16.32 -3.33 -7.08
C PRO A 102 17.78 -3.75 -7.34
N LYS A 103 18.23 -3.63 -8.58
CA LYS A 103 19.62 -3.95 -8.95
C LYS A 103 20.64 -3.15 -8.13
N GLU A 104 20.33 -1.88 -7.90
CA GLU A 104 21.18 -0.94 -7.16
C GLU A 104 21.31 -1.31 -5.67
N LYS A 105 20.39 -2.12 -5.16
CA LYS A 105 20.33 -2.55 -3.75
C LYS A 105 20.65 -4.03 -3.55
N ALA A 106 21.01 -4.74 -4.62
CA ALA A 106 21.23 -6.18 -4.61
C ALA A 106 22.33 -6.61 -3.63
N GLU A 107 23.45 -5.87 -3.60
CA GLU A 107 24.59 -6.16 -2.70
C GLU A 107 24.23 -6.09 -1.22
N LYS A 108 23.30 -5.19 -0.88
CA LYS A 108 22.82 -5.02 0.50
C LYS A 108 21.59 -5.88 0.81
N ASN A 109 21.07 -6.59 -0.19
CA ASN A 109 19.82 -7.37 -0.08
C ASN A 109 18.64 -6.56 0.46
N GLU A 110 18.55 -5.29 0.05
CA GLU A 110 17.49 -4.36 0.48
C GLU A 110 16.29 -4.45 -0.45
N TRP A 111 15.24 -5.12 0.02
CA TRP A 111 13.98 -5.29 -0.70
C TRP A 111 13.06 -4.08 -0.53
N GLU A 112 12.34 -3.75 -1.58
CA GLU A 112 11.33 -2.68 -1.57
C GLU A 112 9.94 -3.23 -1.84
N THR A 113 8.94 -2.67 -1.18
CA THR A 113 7.53 -3.02 -1.42
C THR A 113 7.02 -2.41 -2.72
N PHE A 114 6.05 -3.06 -3.35
CA PHE A 114 5.27 -2.48 -4.43
C PHE A 114 3.79 -2.87 -4.33
N ALA A 115 2.94 -2.07 -4.97
CA ALA A 115 1.53 -2.35 -5.15
C ALA A 115 1.10 -1.97 -6.56
N THR A 116 0.45 -2.91 -7.26
CA THR A 116 -0.21 -2.66 -8.56
C THR A 116 -1.71 -2.82 -8.37
N ILE A 117 -2.49 -1.77 -8.57
CA ILE A 117 -3.91 -1.71 -8.28
C ILE A 117 -4.69 -1.62 -9.59
N LYS A 118 -5.68 -2.49 -9.77
CA LYS A 118 -6.59 -2.43 -10.91
C LYS A 118 -7.61 -1.32 -10.68
N THR A 119 -7.59 -0.31 -11.56
CA THR A 119 -8.56 0.79 -11.63
C THR A 119 -9.36 0.68 -12.92
N SER A 120 -9.76 1.77 -13.55
CA SER A 120 -10.20 1.74 -14.97
C SER A 120 -9.07 1.32 -15.92
N GLY A 121 -7.81 1.56 -15.53
CA GLY A 121 -6.56 0.99 -16.01
C GLY A 121 -5.85 0.32 -14.85
N TYR A 122 -4.65 0.82 -14.52
CA TYR A 122 -3.95 0.43 -13.29
C TYR A 122 -3.15 1.61 -12.70
N GLU A 123 -2.87 1.52 -11.40
CA GLU A 123 -1.91 2.36 -10.69
C GLU A 123 -0.81 1.50 -10.11
N HIS A 124 0.43 2.01 -10.14
CA HIS A 124 1.59 1.29 -9.62
C HIS A 124 2.37 2.17 -8.65
N TYR A 125 2.69 1.61 -7.49
CA TYR A 125 3.40 2.28 -6.42
C TYR A 125 4.64 1.48 -6.04
N LEU A 126 5.80 2.15 -6.01
CA LEU A 126 7.09 1.56 -5.67
C LEU A 126 7.61 2.18 -4.37
N GLY A 127 7.91 1.33 -3.40
CA GLY A 127 8.45 1.74 -2.10
C GLY A 127 7.53 2.65 -1.30
N GLY A 128 8.03 3.04 -0.12
CA GLY A 128 7.40 4.05 0.72
C GLY A 128 6.09 3.64 1.40
N SER A 129 5.51 4.61 2.11
CA SER A 129 4.31 4.38 2.94
C SER A 129 3.06 4.04 2.12
N LYS A 130 2.97 4.52 0.88
CA LYS A 130 1.77 4.36 0.06
C LYS A 130 1.57 2.92 -0.40
N SER A 131 2.62 2.27 -0.97
CA SER A 131 2.55 0.85 -1.33
C SER A 131 2.30 -0.02 -0.10
N LEU A 132 2.96 0.30 1.01
CA LEU A 132 2.79 -0.44 2.27
C LEU A 132 1.36 -0.34 2.80
N SER A 133 0.76 0.85 2.83
CA SER A 133 -0.61 1.06 3.30
C SER A 133 -1.62 0.26 2.47
N TYR A 134 -1.56 0.34 1.14
CA TYR A 134 -2.45 -0.45 0.27
C TYR A 134 -2.35 -1.94 0.54
N CYS A 135 -1.13 -2.46 0.71
CA CYS A 135 -0.92 -3.88 0.94
C CYS A 135 -1.35 -4.35 2.35
N GLN A 136 -1.22 -3.48 3.35
CA GLN A 136 -1.68 -3.78 4.72
C GLN A 136 -3.20 -3.76 4.85
N ASP A 137 -3.87 -2.85 4.13
CA ASP A 137 -5.31 -2.68 4.19
C ASP A 137 -6.08 -3.68 3.33
N ALA A 138 -5.39 -4.34 2.38
CA ALA A 138 -6.00 -5.31 1.47
C ALA A 138 -6.50 -6.57 2.18
N ILE A 139 -7.68 -7.04 1.78
CA ILE A 139 -8.19 -8.37 2.12
C ILE A 139 -7.52 -9.36 1.19
N LYS A 140 -6.66 -10.23 1.74
CA LYS A 140 -5.88 -11.20 0.96
C LYS A 140 -6.74 -12.37 0.51
N VAL A 141 -6.65 -12.72 -0.77
CA VAL A 141 -7.44 -13.81 -1.36
C VAL A 141 -6.58 -14.91 -2.01
N LEU A 142 -5.42 -14.57 -2.54
CA LEU A 142 -4.47 -15.52 -3.12
C LEU A 142 -3.08 -15.28 -2.52
N THR A 143 -2.49 -16.32 -1.92
CA THR A 143 -1.22 -16.23 -1.19
C THR A 143 -0.11 -17.14 -1.73
N ASN A 144 -0.28 -17.74 -2.94
CA ASN A 144 0.77 -18.56 -3.55
C ASN A 144 1.88 -17.68 -4.15
N GLY A 145 2.63 -17.02 -3.28
CA GLY A 145 3.62 -16.01 -3.62
C GLY A 145 4.74 -16.51 -4.53
N ASN A 146 5.18 -17.75 -4.39
CA ASN A 146 6.28 -18.29 -5.19
C ASN A 146 5.88 -18.44 -6.67
N THR A 147 4.66 -18.89 -6.95
CA THR A 147 4.16 -18.99 -8.33
C THR A 147 4.01 -17.62 -8.95
N LEU A 148 3.40 -16.66 -8.24
CA LEU A 148 3.22 -15.29 -8.71
C LEU A 148 4.55 -14.57 -8.95
N SER A 149 5.54 -14.76 -8.06
CA SER A 149 6.88 -14.17 -8.21
C SER A 149 7.58 -14.66 -9.47
N THR A 150 7.53 -15.98 -9.70
CA THR A 150 8.09 -16.59 -10.92
C THR A 150 7.38 -16.09 -12.18
N GLU A 151 6.05 -15.98 -12.13
CA GLU A 151 5.24 -15.52 -13.27
C GLU A 151 5.54 -14.07 -13.61
N LEU A 152 5.59 -13.17 -12.60
CA LEU A 152 5.95 -11.77 -12.80
C LEU A 152 7.36 -11.62 -13.40
N LYS A 153 8.33 -12.36 -12.87
CA LYS A 153 9.69 -12.37 -13.38
C LYS A 153 9.77 -12.81 -14.85
N ASN A 154 9.13 -13.93 -15.16
CA ASN A 154 9.08 -14.46 -16.53
C ASN A 154 8.41 -13.48 -17.50
N LYS A 155 7.33 -12.81 -17.06
CA LYS A 155 6.65 -11.81 -17.87
C LYS A 155 7.54 -10.59 -18.13
N LEU A 156 8.22 -10.09 -17.11
CA LEU A 156 9.15 -8.97 -17.24
C LEU A 156 10.30 -9.30 -18.18
N ASP A 157 10.89 -10.51 -18.06
CA ASP A 157 12.00 -10.93 -18.90
C ASP A 157 11.59 -11.08 -20.37
N LYS A 158 10.40 -11.60 -20.65
CA LYS A 158 9.85 -11.62 -22.01
C LYS A 158 9.72 -10.21 -22.60
N LEU A 159 9.20 -9.26 -21.84
CA LEU A 159 9.04 -7.87 -22.28
C LEU A 159 10.40 -7.17 -22.55
N LYS A 160 11.51 -7.61 -21.94
CA LYS A 160 12.85 -7.08 -22.20
C LYS A 160 13.44 -7.55 -23.56
N ILE A 161 13.01 -8.71 -24.02
CA ILE A 161 13.51 -9.33 -25.28
C ILE A 161 12.80 -8.76 -26.52
N GLU A 162 11.55 -8.35 -26.37
CA GLU A 162 10.70 -7.81 -27.45
C GLU A 162 11.03 -6.35 -27.84
N LYS A 163 12.35 -6.04 -28.03
CA LYS A 163 12.82 -4.72 -28.49
C LYS A 163 13.19 -4.73 -29.96
#